data_f10148bd277ede8b170c07fed369adc6
#
_entry.id   f10148bd277ede8b170c07fed369adc6
#
_cell.length_a   1.000
_cell.length_b   1.000
_cell.length_c   1.000
_cell.angle_alpha   90.00
_cell.angle_beta   90.00
_cell.angle_gamma   90.00
#
_symmetry.space_group_name_H-M   'P 1'
#
loop_
_entity.id
_entity.type
_entity.pdbx_description
1 polymer ?
#
loop_
_entity_poly.entity_id
_entity_poly.type
_entity_poly.pdbx_seq_one_letter_code
_entity_poly.pdbx_strand_id
1 'polypeptide(L)'
;TIGPVIENGFYYDFARKEPFTSDDLKKIEKRMSEIIDRDVKTKREVWKRDRAIKHFKKIGEKYKAEIIESIPKNEELSVYHHGDTWHDLCRGPHLSSSSKIGKAYKLTKVSGAYWRGDSKNEMLQRIYGTCWGSNKELEEYLHRLEEAEKRDHRKLGKEMDLFHFREESPGSVFWHEKGWLLFQRLVEYMRAKQRLAGYKEINTPELLDKSLWEKSGHWDKFGEHMFTSETPDEKIFAVKPMNCPGCVQVFNQGLKSYRDLPLKLSEFGKVHRYEPSGALHGL
;
A
#
# COMPACT_ATOMS: atom_id res chain seq x y z
N THR A 1 14.61 4.59 14.36
CA THR A 1 13.35 5.09 14.95
C THR A 1 12.37 3.97 15.26
N ILE A 2 11.88 3.24 14.24
CA ILE A 2 10.91 2.15 14.35
C ILE A 2 11.17 1.11 13.27
N GLY A 3 10.95 -0.18 13.58
CA GLY A 3 11.21 -1.30 12.68
C GLY A 3 10.18 -2.42 12.83
N PRO A 4 8.97 -2.29 12.28
CA PRO A 4 7.97 -3.33 12.33
C PRO A 4 8.28 -4.47 11.35
N VAL A 5 7.71 -5.63 11.64
CA VAL A 5 7.62 -6.76 10.71
C VAL A 5 6.51 -6.50 9.71
N ILE A 6 6.73 -6.90 8.47
CA ILE A 6 5.75 -6.90 7.37
C ILE A 6 5.62 -8.30 6.79
N GLU A 7 4.67 -8.54 5.87
CA GLU A 7 4.30 -9.86 5.37
C GLU A 7 5.48 -10.75 4.95
N ASN A 8 6.45 -10.20 4.20
CA ASN A 8 7.61 -10.95 3.70
C ASN A 8 8.95 -10.37 4.18
N GLY A 9 8.97 -9.75 5.35
CA GLY A 9 10.20 -9.17 5.87
C GLY A 9 9.99 -8.14 6.95
N PHE A 10 10.81 -7.11 6.91
CA PHE A 10 10.80 -6.01 7.87
C PHE A 10 11.25 -4.72 7.21
N TYR A 11 11.02 -3.60 7.88
CA TYR A 11 11.73 -2.37 7.56
C TYR A 11 12.20 -1.66 8.83
N TYR A 12 13.12 -0.73 8.68
CA TYR A 12 13.54 0.15 9.77
C TYR A 12 13.71 1.59 9.27
N ASP A 13 13.19 2.56 10.02
CA ASP A 13 13.23 3.97 9.68
C ASP A 13 14.38 4.69 10.40
N PHE A 14 15.12 5.48 9.65
CA PHE A 14 16.29 6.22 10.12
C PHE A 14 16.13 7.72 9.88
N ALA A 15 16.34 8.52 10.92
CA ALA A 15 16.51 9.95 10.79
C ALA A 15 17.98 10.27 10.46
N ARG A 16 18.31 10.31 9.18
CA ARG A 16 19.65 10.58 8.68
C ARG A 16 19.58 11.65 7.59
N LYS A 17 20.51 12.61 7.61
CA LYS A 17 20.57 13.69 6.61
C LYS A 17 21.04 13.20 5.24
N GLU A 18 22.09 12.38 5.23
CA GLU A 18 22.65 11.83 3.99
C GLU A 18 21.88 10.59 3.54
N PRO A 19 21.57 10.44 2.22
CA PRO A 19 20.92 9.25 1.71
C PRO A 19 21.76 7.99 1.92
N PHE A 20 21.09 6.86 2.23
CA PHE A 20 21.74 5.55 2.19
C PHE A 20 22.02 5.15 0.74
N THR A 21 23.21 4.60 0.54
CA THR A 21 23.65 4.06 -0.74
C THR A 21 23.59 2.54 -0.76
N SER A 22 23.70 1.93 -1.94
CA SER A 22 23.82 0.47 -2.06
C SER A 22 25.03 -0.11 -1.34
N ASP A 23 26.12 0.67 -1.24
CA ASP A 23 27.31 0.26 -0.50
C ASP A 23 27.12 0.33 1.03
N ASP A 24 26.29 1.26 1.50
CA ASP A 24 25.89 1.28 2.91
C ASP A 24 25.09 0.02 3.26
N LEU A 25 24.16 -0.42 2.40
CA LEU A 25 23.42 -1.67 2.63
C LEU A 25 24.37 -2.87 2.76
N LYS A 26 25.37 -2.98 1.89
CA LYS A 26 26.39 -4.06 1.97
C LYS A 26 27.16 -4.03 3.28
N LYS A 27 27.57 -2.81 3.74
CA LYS A 27 28.25 -2.64 5.03
C LYS A 27 27.36 -3.03 6.20
N ILE A 28 26.08 -2.67 6.15
CA ILE A 28 25.09 -3.04 7.18
C ILE A 28 24.90 -4.55 7.20
N GLU A 29 24.71 -5.23 6.05
CA GLU A 29 24.60 -6.68 5.96
C GLU A 29 25.83 -7.40 6.54
N LYS A 30 27.03 -6.91 6.22
CA LYS A 30 28.27 -7.43 6.82
C LYS A 30 28.25 -7.30 8.35
N ARG A 31 27.84 -6.13 8.86
CA ARG A 31 27.75 -5.90 10.30
C ARG A 31 26.68 -6.76 10.97
N MET A 32 25.56 -6.99 10.31
CA MET A 32 24.52 -7.91 10.77
C MET A 32 25.10 -9.33 10.91
N SER A 33 25.84 -9.84 9.91
CA SER A 33 26.51 -11.14 9.99
C SER A 33 27.46 -11.24 11.17
N GLU A 34 28.28 -10.21 11.42
CA GLU A 34 29.19 -10.18 12.58
C GLU A 34 28.45 -10.23 13.92
N ILE A 35 27.27 -9.58 14.02
CA ILE A 35 26.44 -9.59 15.24
C ILE A 35 25.80 -10.96 15.43
N ILE A 36 25.34 -11.60 14.36
CA ILE A 36 24.80 -12.97 14.40
C ILE A 36 25.85 -13.95 14.89
N ASP A 37 27.07 -13.85 14.38
CA ASP A 37 28.18 -14.75 14.75
C ASP A 37 28.63 -14.59 16.21
N ARG A 38 28.35 -13.47 16.87
CA ARG A 38 28.65 -13.24 18.30
C ARG A 38 27.71 -13.97 19.25
N ASP A 39 26.60 -14.51 18.78
CA ASP A 39 25.55 -15.16 19.60
C ASP A 39 25.09 -14.31 20.80
N VAL A 40 24.80 -13.02 20.52
CA VAL A 40 24.42 -12.07 21.56
C VAL A 40 23.06 -12.46 22.15
N LYS A 41 23.01 -12.62 23.47
CA LYS A 41 21.79 -13.01 24.21
C LYS A 41 20.79 -11.84 24.25
N THR A 42 19.52 -12.19 24.14
CA THR A 42 18.40 -11.23 24.22
C THR A 42 17.74 -11.32 25.61
N LYS A 43 17.51 -10.17 26.24
CA LYS A 43 16.79 -10.07 27.51
C LYS A 43 15.66 -9.07 27.39
N ARG A 44 14.46 -9.46 27.82
CA ARG A 44 13.28 -8.58 27.89
C ARG A 44 13.20 -7.96 29.30
N GLU A 45 12.99 -6.65 29.35
CA GLU A 45 12.67 -5.93 30.59
C GLU A 45 11.41 -5.09 30.39
N VAL A 46 10.63 -4.93 31.47
CA VAL A 46 9.48 -4.02 31.51
C VAL A 46 9.91 -2.73 32.21
N TRP A 47 9.70 -1.62 31.51
CA TRP A 47 10.10 -0.33 32.03
C TRP A 47 8.87 0.53 32.37
N LYS A 48 8.99 1.31 33.46
CA LYS A 48 8.03 2.36 33.77
C LYS A 48 8.09 3.46 32.68
N ARG A 49 6.95 3.98 32.27
CA ARG A 49 6.81 4.95 31.17
C ARG A 49 7.74 6.15 31.33
N ASP A 50 7.74 6.79 32.51
CA ASP A 50 8.57 7.98 32.75
C ASP A 50 10.07 7.68 32.63
N ARG A 51 10.49 6.49 33.11
CA ARG A 51 11.86 6.03 32.93
C ARG A 51 12.20 5.87 31.44
N ALA A 52 11.32 5.24 30.68
CA ALA A 52 11.54 5.00 29.26
C ALA A 52 11.61 6.32 28.47
N ILE A 53 10.66 7.24 28.66
CA ILE A 53 10.65 8.54 27.99
C ILE A 53 11.94 9.31 28.30
N LYS A 54 12.29 9.41 29.60
CA LYS A 54 13.50 10.13 30.03
C LYS A 54 14.77 9.53 29.43
N HIS A 55 14.83 8.22 29.37
CA HIS A 55 15.98 7.47 28.82
C HIS A 55 16.11 7.72 27.30
N PHE A 56 15.07 7.49 26.52
CA PHE A 56 15.12 7.65 25.07
C PHE A 56 15.33 9.12 24.65
N LYS A 57 14.80 10.09 25.39
CA LYS A 57 15.15 11.53 25.17
C LYS A 57 16.62 11.81 25.46
N LYS A 58 17.19 11.21 26.52
CA LYS A 58 18.61 11.40 26.89
C LYS A 58 19.58 10.86 25.83
N ILE A 59 19.26 9.75 25.17
CA ILE A 59 20.10 9.16 24.12
C ILE A 59 19.80 9.70 22.72
N GLY A 60 18.95 10.74 22.58
CA GLY A 60 18.63 11.40 21.31
C GLY A 60 17.56 10.71 20.47
N GLU A 61 16.90 9.68 20.98
CA GLU A 61 15.85 8.91 20.28
C GLU A 61 14.46 9.57 20.43
N LYS A 62 14.31 10.79 19.89
CA LYS A 62 13.08 11.61 20.01
C LYS A 62 11.82 10.87 19.54
N TYR A 63 11.89 10.14 18.41
CA TYR A 63 10.75 9.42 17.85
C TYR A 63 10.28 8.28 18.75
N LYS A 64 11.21 7.57 19.43
CA LYS A 64 10.84 6.53 20.40
C LYS A 64 10.13 7.13 21.62
N ALA A 65 10.58 8.28 22.08
CA ALA A 65 9.90 9.01 23.16
C ALA A 65 8.47 9.39 22.77
N GLU A 66 8.26 9.91 21.55
CA GLU A 66 6.92 10.21 21.01
C GLU A 66 6.03 8.98 20.87
N ILE A 67 6.59 7.84 20.42
CA ILE A 67 5.86 6.57 20.35
C ILE A 67 5.39 6.17 21.75
N ILE A 68 6.27 6.22 22.74
CA ILE A 68 5.94 5.86 24.13
C ILE A 68 4.83 6.76 24.67
N GLU A 69 4.87 8.06 24.37
CA GLU A 69 3.83 9.01 24.77
C GLU A 69 2.46 8.69 24.16
N SER A 70 2.43 8.12 22.94
CA SER A 70 1.19 7.73 22.24
C SER A 70 0.63 6.35 22.62
N ILE A 71 1.41 5.48 23.27
CA ILE A 71 0.95 4.16 23.73
C ILE A 71 -0.07 4.35 24.87
N PRO A 72 -1.23 3.67 24.88
CA PRO A 72 -2.21 3.72 25.96
C PRO A 72 -1.60 3.49 27.34
N LYS A 73 -2.09 4.21 28.36
CA LYS A 73 -1.52 4.16 29.73
C LYS A 73 -1.58 2.78 30.40
N ASN A 74 -2.52 1.97 29.99
CA ASN A 74 -2.73 0.61 30.48
C ASN A 74 -1.87 -0.46 29.77
N GLU A 75 -1.12 -0.09 28.73
CA GLU A 75 -0.22 -1.01 28.06
C GLU A 75 1.16 -1.03 28.71
N GLU A 76 1.72 -2.26 28.77
CA GLU A 76 3.05 -2.55 29.29
C GLU A 76 4.12 -2.10 28.27
N LEU A 77 5.18 -1.48 28.74
CA LEU A 77 6.30 -1.05 27.92
C LEU A 77 7.46 -2.03 28.06
N SER A 78 7.74 -2.79 27.02
CA SER A 78 8.88 -3.71 27.01
C SER A 78 10.06 -3.15 26.24
N VAL A 79 11.26 -3.37 26.79
CA VAL A 79 12.55 -3.05 26.21
C VAL A 79 13.34 -4.32 26.05
N TYR A 80 13.85 -4.56 24.87
CA TYR A 80 14.68 -5.71 24.56
C TYR A 80 16.14 -5.30 24.51
N HIS A 81 16.96 -5.96 25.36
CA HIS A 81 18.40 -5.80 25.40
C HIS A 81 19.05 -6.87 24.55
N HIS A 82 20.01 -6.49 23.73
CA HIS A 82 20.87 -7.39 22.97
C HIS A 82 22.29 -7.26 23.49
N GLY A 83 22.67 -8.16 24.41
CA GLY A 83 23.86 -8.02 25.22
C GLY A 83 23.80 -6.80 26.13
N ASP A 84 24.98 -6.28 26.49
CA ASP A 84 25.11 -5.15 27.43
C ASP A 84 25.17 -3.80 26.74
N THR A 85 25.29 -3.77 25.39
CA THR A 85 25.63 -2.56 24.64
C THR A 85 24.47 -1.93 23.90
N TRP A 86 23.40 -2.67 23.62
CA TRP A 86 22.30 -2.17 22.82
C TRP A 86 20.94 -2.66 23.32
N HIS A 87 19.96 -1.77 23.28
CA HIS A 87 18.58 -2.07 23.63
C HIS A 87 17.62 -1.19 22.86
N ASP A 88 16.40 -1.68 22.70
CA ASP A 88 15.34 -0.97 21.99
C ASP A 88 13.95 -1.26 22.54
N LEU A 89 13.03 -0.30 22.32
CA LEU A 89 11.61 -0.45 22.60
C LEU A 89 10.99 -1.42 21.56
N CYS A 90 10.39 -2.51 22.03
CA CYS A 90 9.69 -3.44 21.17
C CYS A 90 8.62 -4.22 21.91
N ARG A 91 7.52 -4.56 21.23
CA ARG A 91 6.51 -5.48 21.77
C ARG A 91 7.01 -6.91 21.85
N GLY A 92 7.91 -7.28 20.97
CA GLY A 92 8.39 -8.65 20.80
C GLY A 92 7.34 -9.58 20.16
N PRO A 93 7.54 -10.92 20.28
CA PRO A 93 8.69 -11.57 20.90
C PRO A 93 9.97 -11.42 20.07
N HIS A 94 11.13 -11.54 20.73
CA HIS A 94 12.43 -11.64 20.07
C HIS A 94 12.99 -13.06 20.23
N LEU A 95 13.89 -13.45 19.31
CA LEU A 95 14.70 -14.67 19.45
C LEU A 95 15.60 -14.57 20.69
N SER A 96 15.89 -15.67 21.33
CA SER A 96 16.67 -15.71 22.56
C SER A 96 18.15 -15.33 22.38
N SER A 97 18.65 -15.38 21.15
CA SER A 97 19.99 -14.90 20.80
C SER A 97 20.10 -14.56 19.30
N SER A 98 21.11 -13.75 18.96
CA SER A 98 21.32 -13.30 17.57
C SER A 98 21.68 -14.44 16.62
N SER A 99 22.35 -15.50 17.06
CA SER A 99 22.72 -16.65 16.22
C SER A 99 21.50 -17.39 15.65
N LYS A 100 20.35 -17.33 16.33
CA LYS A 100 19.10 -17.97 15.88
C LYS A 100 18.43 -17.28 14.69
N ILE A 101 18.86 -16.08 14.33
CA ILE A 101 18.39 -15.39 13.13
C ILE A 101 18.83 -16.15 11.87
N GLY A 102 20.00 -16.80 11.92
CA GLY A 102 20.61 -17.41 10.74
C GLY A 102 21.19 -16.36 9.78
N LYS A 103 21.62 -16.80 8.61
CA LYS A 103 22.24 -15.93 7.59
C LYS A 103 21.41 -15.79 6.31
N ALA A 104 20.19 -16.34 6.30
CA ALA A 104 19.27 -16.25 5.18
C ALA A 104 18.46 -14.94 5.20
N TYR A 105 19.13 -13.81 5.15
CA TYR A 105 18.54 -12.49 5.11
C TYR A 105 19.12 -11.62 4.00
N LYS A 106 18.38 -10.60 3.58
CA LYS A 106 18.81 -9.63 2.57
C LYS A 106 18.18 -8.27 2.84
N LEU A 107 18.98 -7.19 2.74
CA LEU A 107 18.45 -5.83 2.64
C LEU A 107 18.09 -5.57 1.18
N THR A 108 16.85 -5.17 0.91
CA THR A 108 16.31 -5.17 -0.46
C THR A 108 16.30 -3.78 -1.10
N LYS A 109 15.85 -2.77 -0.36
CA LYS A 109 15.74 -1.40 -0.91
C LYS A 109 15.78 -0.32 0.17
N VAL A 110 16.04 0.91 -0.28
CA VAL A 110 15.87 2.13 0.51
C VAL A 110 14.76 2.97 -0.12
N SER A 111 13.91 3.57 0.70
CA SER A 111 12.92 4.57 0.26
C SER A 111 12.78 5.69 1.27
N GLY A 112 12.20 6.82 0.85
CA GLY A 112 11.70 7.84 1.78
C GLY A 112 10.39 7.38 2.44
N ALA A 113 10.16 7.80 3.68
CA ALA A 113 8.90 7.61 4.39
C ALA A 113 8.67 8.78 5.35
N TYR A 114 7.51 9.43 5.23
CA TYR A 114 7.17 10.49 6.18
C TYR A 114 6.83 9.89 7.55
N TRP A 115 7.31 10.55 8.61
CA TRP A 115 7.00 10.16 9.98
C TRP A 115 5.48 10.09 10.19
N ARG A 116 4.98 8.96 10.67
CA ARG A 116 3.55 8.64 10.84
C ARG A 116 2.70 8.72 9.55
N GLY A 117 3.33 8.68 8.39
CA GLY A 117 2.61 8.73 7.10
C GLY A 117 2.08 10.11 6.72
N ASP A 118 2.37 11.16 7.48
CA ASP A 118 1.93 12.53 7.19
C ASP A 118 3.03 13.29 6.44
N SER A 119 2.72 13.76 5.23
CA SER A 119 3.66 14.53 4.38
C SER A 119 4.14 15.85 4.97
N LYS A 120 3.48 16.35 6.02
CA LYS A 120 3.89 17.54 6.78
C LYS A 120 5.02 17.24 7.77
N ASN A 121 5.24 15.99 8.11
CA ASN A 121 6.27 15.56 9.03
C ASN A 121 7.61 15.33 8.32
N GLU A 122 8.66 15.15 9.13
CA GLU A 122 10.01 14.87 8.64
C GLU A 122 10.06 13.59 7.80
N MET A 123 10.75 13.67 6.66
CA MET A 123 10.99 12.49 5.81
C MET A 123 12.16 11.71 6.39
N LEU A 124 11.89 10.45 6.73
CA LEU A 124 12.86 9.47 7.19
C LEU A 124 13.34 8.59 6.03
N GLN A 125 14.45 7.93 6.23
CA GLN A 125 14.96 6.93 5.28
C GLN A 125 14.59 5.54 5.79
N ARG A 126 13.89 4.77 4.96
CA ARG A 126 13.40 3.44 5.27
C ARG A 126 14.23 2.39 4.55
N ILE A 127 14.88 1.52 5.31
CA ILE A 127 15.57 0.34 4.78
C ILE A 127 14.64 -0.85 4.93
N TYR A 128 14.40 -1.56 3.83
CA TYR A 128 13.66 -2.81 3.80
C TYR A 128 14.61 -4.00 3.80
N GLY A 129 14.18 -5.06 4.45
CA GLY A 129 14.88 -6.33 4.44
C GLY A 129 13.93 -7.50 4.55
N THR A 130 14.48 -8.69 4.28
CA THR A 130 13.77 -9.96 4.40
C THR A 130 14.66 -10.96 5.12
N CYS A 131 14.05 -11.94 5.80
CA CYS A 131 14.74 -12.99 6.51
C CYS A 131 13.93 -14.29 6.42
N TRP A 132 14.60 -15.40 6.10
CA TRP A 132 14.00 -16.71 5.83
C TRP A 132 14.65 -17.81 6.67
N GLY A 133 13.99 -18.95 6.75
CA GLY A 133 14.47 -20.10 7.50
C GLY A 133 15.69 -20.78 6.86
N SER A 134 15.88 -20.61 5.55
CA SER A 134 17.00 -21.18 4.78
C SER A 134 17.42 -20.29 3.62
N ASN A 135 18.68 -20.46 3.17
CA ASN A 135 19.17 -19.78 1.98
C ASN A 135 18.35 -20.13 0.73
N LYS A 136 17.87 -21.37 0.62
CA LYS A 136 17.03 -21.80 -0.49
C LYS A 136 15.72 -20.97 -0.55
N GLU A 137 15.04 -20.81 0.57
CA GLU A 137 13.82 -19.98 0.64
C GLU A 137 14.10 -18.51 0.30
N LEU A 138 15.23 -17.97 0.78
CA LEU A 138 15.66 -16.62 0.44
C LEU A 138 15.91 -16.49 -1.07
N GLU A 139 16.62 -17.40 -1.69
CA GLU A 139 16.90 -17.40 -3.13
C GLU A 139 15.62 -17.51 -3.95
N GLU A 140 14.69 -18.39 -3.58
CA GLU A 140 13.39 -18.53 -4.21
C GLU A 140 12.55 -17.24 -4.11
N TYR A 141 12.61 -16.55 -2.97
CA TYR A 141 11.94 -15.28 -2.79
C TYR A 141 12.56 -14.17 -3.64
N LEU A 142 13.88 -14.04 -3.63
CA LEU A 142 14.59 -13.04 -4.45
C LEU A 142 14.37 -13.28 -5.95
N HIS A 143 14.37 -14.54 -6.39
CA HIS A 143 14.04 -14.89 -7.76
C HIS A 143 12.62 -14.49 -8.15
N ARG A 144 11.63 -14.71 -7.26
CA ARG A 144 10.25 -14.23 -7.51
C ARG A 144 10.16 -12.72 -7.63
N LEU A 145 10.92 -11.97 -6.81
CA LEU A 145 10.95 -10.51 -6.92
C LEU A 145 11.56 -10.05 -8.25
N GLU A 146 12.66 -10.67 -8.68
CA GLU A 146 13.29 -10.38 -9.97
C GLU A 146 12.34 -10.68 -11.14
N GLU A 147 11.66 -11.83 -11.11
CA GLU A 147 10.66 -12.18 -12.12
C GLU A 147 9.47 -11.23 -12.12
N ALA A 148 9.01 -10.78 -10.94
CA ALA A 148 7.95 -9.79 -10.85
C ALA A 148 8.38 -8.43 -11.43
N GLU A 149 9.61 -8.00 -11.19
CA GLU A 149 10.16 -6.76 -11.76
C GLU A 149 10.28 -6.84 -13.30
N LYS A 150 10.70 -7.99 -13.85
CA LYS A 150 10.74 -8.22 -15.30
C LYS A 150 9.34 -8.14 -15.94
N ARG A 151 8.29 -8.48 -15.17
CA ARG A 151 6.89 -8.48 -15.61
C ARG A 151 6.11 -7.23 -15.19
N ASP A 152 6.77 -6.23 -14.65
CA ASP A 152 6.12 -4.97 -14.27
C ASP A 152 5.48 -4.34 -15.51
N HIS A 153 4.15 -4.18 -15.47
CA HIS A 153 3.37 -3.62 -16.59
C HIS A 153 3.81 -2.21 -16.97
N ARG A 154 4.31 -1.41 -16.01
CA ARG A 154 4.81 -0.04 -16.27
C ARG A 154 6.08 -0.08 -17.13
N LYS A 155 6.95 -1.07 -16.89
CA LYS A 155 8.15 -1.31 -17.69
C LYS A 155 7.78 -1.85 -19.06
N LEU A 156 7.02 -2.96 -19.09
CA LEU A 156 6.59 -3.58 -20.34
C LEU A 156 5.72 -2.64 -21.18
N GLY A 157 4.82 -1.89 -20.55
CA GLY A 157 3.97 -0.91 -21.23
C GLY A 157 4.77 0.16 -21.96
N LYS A 158 5.85 0.65 -21.34
CA LYS A 158 6.77 1.61 -21.98
C LYS A 158 7.62 0.97 -23.07
N GLU A 159 8.24 -0.20 -22.82
CA GLU A 159 9.09 -0.90 -23.78
C GLU A 159 8.32 -1.34 -25.03
N MET A 160 7.06 -1.75 -24.87
CA MET A 160 6.18 -2.19 -25.94
C MET A 160 5.37 -1.07 -26.60
N ASP A 161 5.52 0.17 -26.11
CA ASP A 161 4.78 1.34 -26.59
C ASP A 161 3.25 1.16 -26.47
N LEU A 162 2.78 0.72 -25.28
CA LEU A 162 1.35 0.43 -25.05
C LEU A 162 0.59 1.64 -24.53
N PHE A 163 1.21 2.45 -23.67
CA PHE A 163 0.58 3.59 -23.01
C PHE A 163 1.60 4.53 -22.37
N HIS A 164 1.13 5.71 -21.96
CA HIS A 164 1.87 6.61 -21.09
C HIS A 164 0.95 7.35 -20.13
N PHE A 165 1.56 8.01 -19.14
CA PHE A 165 0.89 8.90 -18.18
C PHE A 165 1.34 10.35 -18.39
N ARG A 166 0.47 11.29 -18.01
CA ARG A 166 0.74 12.72 -18.06
C ARG A 166 0.30 13.39 -16.76
N GLU A 167 0.93 14.50 -16.41
CA GLU A 167 0.62 15.29 -15.22
C GLU A 167 -0.79 15.92 -15.31
N GLU A 168 -1.25 16.23 -16.53
CA GLU A 168 -2.58 16.78 -16.78
C GLU A 168 -3.71 15.80 -16.53
N SER A 169 -3.41 14.51 -16.39
CA SER A 169 -4.40 13.45 -16.13
C SER A 169 -3.84 12.41 -15.16
N PRO A 170 -3.61 12.78 -13.88
CA PRO A 170 -3.05 11.89 -12.91
C PRO A 170 -3.96 10.67 -12.68
N GLY A 171 -3.36 9.48 -12.70
CA GLY A 171 -4.09 8.22 -12.53
C GLY A 171 -4.89 7.75 -13.75
N SER A 172 -4.82 8.48 -14.88
CA SER A 172 -5.49 8.09 -16.13
C SER A 172 -4.46 7.77 -17.22
N VAL A 173 -4.77 6.79 -18.04
CA VAL A 173 -3.85 6.22 -19.04
C VAL A 173 -4.14 6.77 -20.41
N PHE A 174 -3.11 7.23 -21.11
CA PHE A 174 -3.15 7.51 -22.55
C PHE A 174 -2.75 6.25 -23.31
N TRP A 175 -3.72 5.57 -23.89
CA TRP A 175 -3.50 4.34 -24.64
C TRP A 175 -2.96 4.63 -26.03
N HIS A 176 -1.87 3.95 -26.41
CA HIS A 176 -1.37 3.92 -27.77
C HIS A 176 -2.10 2.83 -28.58
N GLU A 177 -1.88 2.80 -29.89
CA GLU A 177 -2.59 1.88 -30.79
C GLU A 177 -2.53 0.42 -30.32
N LYS A 178 -1.32 -0.09 -30.04
CA LYS A 178 -1.12 -1.48 -29.58
C LYS A 178 -1.76 -1.74 -28.21
N GLY A 179 -1.61 -0.79 -27.27
CA GLY A 179 -2.20 -0.89 -25.95
C GLY A 179 -3.72 -0.85 -26.00
N TRP A 180 -4.28 0.01 -26.83
CA TRP A 180 -5.72 0.07 -27.05
C TRP A 180 -6.28 -1.21 -27.67
N LEU A 181 -5.58 -1.78 -28.67
CA LEU A 181 -5.95 -3.07 -29.23
C LEU A 181 -5.94 -4.18 -28.17
N LEU A 182 -4.90 -4.25 -27.34
CA LEU A 182 -4.83 -5.21 -26.24
C LEU A 182 -6.01 -5.03 -25.27
N PHE A 183 -6.30 -3.79 -24.87
CA PHE A 183 -7.42 -3.46 -24.00
C PHE A 183 -8.76 -3.94 -24.59
N GLN A 184 -9.00 -3.66 -25.88
CA GLN A 184 -10.21 -4.10 -26.57
C GLN A 184 -10.34 -5.63 -26.60
N ARG A 185 -9.23 -6.36 -26.83
CA ARG A 185 -9.23 -7.83 -26.81
C ARG A 185 -9.59 -8.40 -25.43
N LEU A 186 -9.10 -7.77 -24.37
CA LEU A 186 -9.48 -8.15 -23.00
C LEU A 186 -10.97 -7.90 -22.73
N VAL A 187 -11.50 -6.76 -23.17
CA VAL A 187 -12.92 -6.44 -23.05
C VAL A 187 -13.78 -7.43 -23.86
N GLU A 188 -13.41 -7.75 -25.11
CA GLU A 188 -14.09 -8.75 -25.95
C GLU A 188 -14.11 -10.13 -25.28
N TYR A 189 -12.98 -10.56 -24.70
CA TYR A 189 -12.89 -11.81 -23.96
C TYR A 189 -13.85 -11.82 -22.77
N MET A 190 -13.88 -10.75 -21.97
CA MET A 190 -14.79 -10.65 -20.84
C MET A 190 -16.25 -10.59 -21.27
N ARG A 191 -16.59 -9.89 -22.35
CA ARG A 191 -17.95 -9.88 -22.93
C ARG A 191 -18.41 -11.28 -23.32
N ALA A 192 -17.53 -12.04 -23.97
CA ALA A 192 -17.85 -13.41 -24.34
C ALA A 192 -18.12 -14.29 -23.12
N LYS A 193 -17.30 -14.19 -22.06
CA LYS A 193 -17.49 -14.92 -20.79
C LYS A 193 -18.79 -14.53 -20.09
N GLN A 194 -19.06 -13.24 -19.99
CA GLN A 194 -20.28 -12.73 -19.34
C GLN A 194 -21.54 -13.13 -20.11
N ARG A 195 -21.52 -13.06 -21.43
CA ARG A 195 -22.64 -13.50 -22.28
C ARG A 195 -22.95 -14.97 -22.10
N LEU A 196 -21.92 -15.84 -22.07
CA LEU A 196 -22.07 -17.27 -21.80
C LEU A 196 -22.65 -17.54 -20.39
N ALA A 197 -22.34 -16.68 -19.42
CA ALA A 197 -22.88 -16.76 -18.06
C ALA A 197 -24.29 -16.12 -17.92
N GLY A 198 -24.89 -15.64 -19.01
CA GLY A 198 -26.23 -15.05 -19.03
C GLY A 198 -26.30 -13.59 -18.58
N TYR A 199 -25.18 -12.85 -18.58
CA TYR A 199 -25.19 -11.41 -18.32
C TYR A 199 -25.65 -10.62 -19.55
N LYS A 200 -26.41 -9.56 -19.29
CA LYS A 200 -26.79 -8.54 -20.27
C LYS A 200 -25.94 -7.30 -20.05
N GLU A 201 -25.24 -6.88 -21.09
CA GLU A 201 -24.43 -5.66 -21.02
C GLU A 201 -25.33 -4.43 -21.10
N ILE A 202 -25.10 -3.49 -20.18
CA ILE A 202 -25.74 -2.16 -20.15
C ILE A 202 -24.67 -1.08 -20.17
N ASN A 203 -25.09 0.15 -20.43
CA ASN A 203 -24.25 1.33 -20.31
C ASN A 203 -25.06 2.47 -19.67
N THR A 204 -24.49 3.10 -18.63
CA THR A 204 -25.12 4.19 -17.90
C THR A 204 -24.32 5.48 -18.05
N PRO A 205 -24.94 6.67 -17.91
CA PRO A 205 -24.23 7.93 -18.02
C PRO A 205 -23.06 8.05 -17.06
N GLU A 206 -21.98 8.71 -17.49
CA GLU A 206 -20.81 8.96 -16.66
C GLU A 206 -21.04 10.14 -15.71
N LEU A 207 -21.79 11.16 -16.15
CA LEU A 207 -22.10 12.35 -15.37
C LEU A 207 -23.57 12.30 -14.93
N LEU A 208 -23.79 12.34 -13.62
CA LEU A 208 -25.10 12.18 -13.00
C LEU A 208 -25.32 13.24 -11.91
N ASP A 209 -26.59 13.64 -11.76
CA ASP A 209 -27.00 14.61 -10.75
C ASP A 209 -26.70 14.14 -9.32
N LYS A 210 -26.30 15.07 -8.46
CA LYS A 210 -25.96 14.86 -7.05
C LYS A 210 -27.03 14.08 -6.28
N SER A 211 -28.29 14.31 -6.58
CA SER A 211 -29.42 13.67 -5.88
C SER A 211 -29.40 12.14 -5.95
N LEU A 212 -28.84 11.55 -7.01
CA LEU A 212 -28.67 10.10 -7.12
C LEU A 212 -27.65 9.59 -6.11
N TRP A 213 -26.57 10.33 -5.92
CA TRP A 213 -25.49 9.99 -5.00
C TRP A 213 -25.90 10.15 -3.54
N GLU A 214 -26.73 11.17 -3.25
CA GLU A 214 -27.36 11.35 -1.93
C GLU A 214 -28.31 10.20 -1.60
N LYS A 215 -29.25 9.87 -2.50
CA LYS A 215 -30.20 8.77 -2.32
C LYS A 215 -29.52 7.40 -2.12
N SER A 216 -28.39 7.19 -2.74
CA SER A 216 -27.63 5.93 -2.66
C SER A 216 -26.62 5.91 -1.50
N GLY A 217 -26.47 6.99 -0.73
CA GLY A 217 -25.53 7.14 0.38
C GLY A 217 -24.05 7.25 -0.05
N HIS A 218 -23.80 7.40 -1.35
CA HIS A 218 -22.42 7.55 -1.85
C HIS A 218 -21.89 8.96 -1.58
N TRP A 219 -22.75 9.95 -1.56
CA TRP A 219 -22.36 11.34 -1.29
C TRP A 219 -21.72 11.50 0.08
N ASP A 220 -22.33 10.91 1.12
CA ASP A 220 -21.82 11.00 2.51
C ASP A 220 -20.52 10.23 2.71
N LYS A 221 -20.34 9.13 1.96
CA LYS A 221 -19.17 8.24 2.14
C LYS A 221 -17.99 8.59 1.24
N PHE A 222 -18.24 9.14 0.07
CA PHE A 222 -17.25 9.36 -0.99
C PHE A 222 -17.25 10.78 -1.55
N GLY A 223 -18.01 11.72 -1.01
CA GLY A 223 -18.16 13.09 -1.54
C GLY A 223 -16.80 13.78 -1.73
N GLU A 224 -15.86 13.61 -0.78
CA GLU A 224 -14.51 14.17 -0.87
C GLU A 224 -13.64 13.53 -1.98
N HIS A 225 -14.03 12.36 -2.47
CA HIS A 225 -13.34 11.61 -3.52
C HIS A 225 -14.05 11.69 -4.88
N MET A 226 -15.10 12.48 -5.00
CA MET A 226 -15.86 12.63 -6.24
C MET A 226 -15.44 13.87 -7.02
N PHE A 227 -15.27 13.73 -8.33
CA PHE A 227 -15.15 14.89 -9.22
C PHE A 227 -16.53 15.48 -9.47
N THR A 228 -16.71 16.73 -9.10
CA THR A 228 -17.98 17.44 -9.23
C THR A 228 -17.86 18.63 -10.17
N SER A 229 -18.97 18.98 -10.80
CA SER A 229 -19.11 20.18 -11.64
C SER A 229 -20.43 20.85 -11.33
N GLU A 230 -20.44 22.17 -11.30
CA GLU A 230 -21.64 22.99 -11.15
C GLU A 230 -22.05 23.59 -12.49
N THR A 231 -23.32 23.53 -12.80
CA THR A 231 -23.90 24.11 -14.03
C THR A 231 -24.34 25.55 -13.80
N PRO A 232 -24.55 26.37 -14.86
CA PRO A 232 -24.99 27.75 -14.71
C PRO A 232 -26.35 27.92 -14.01
N ASP A 233 -27.17 26.88 -13.95
CA ASP A 233 -28.44 26.83 -13.21
C ASP A 233 -28.28 26.23 -11.80
N GLU A 234 -27.06 26.28 -11.22
CA GLU A 234 -26.70 25.89 -9.84
C GLU A 234 -26.94 24.41 -9.52
N LYS A 235 -27.03 23.53 -10.53
CA LYS A 235 -27.09 22.08 -10.31
C LYS A 235 -25.72 21.51 -10.20
N ILE A 236 -25.56 20.60 -9.26
CA ILE A 236 -24.31 19.86 -9.03
C ILE A 236 -24.41 18.48 -9.69
N PHE A 237 -23.49 18.22 -10.59
CA PHE A 237 -23.27 16.93 -11.20
C PHE A 237 -21.97 16.32 -10.68
N ALA A 238 -21.93 15.00 -10.63
CA ALA A 238 -20.69 14.28 -10.29
C ALA A 238 -20.39 13.21 -11.34
N VAL A 239 -19.11 13.07 -11.64
CA VAL A 239 -18.61 11.94 -12.43
C VAL A 239 -18.75 10.67 -11.57
N LYS A 240 -19.35 9.63 -12.11
CA LYS A 240 -19.67 8.44 -11.35
C LYS A 240 -18.40 7.79 -10.73
N PRO A 241 -18.37 7.62 -9.40
CA PRO A 241 -17.29 6.89 -8.73
C PRO A 241 -17.51 5.38 -8.74
N MET A 242 -18.74 4.94 -9.06
CA MET A 242 -19.17 3.53 -9.12
C MET A 242 -20.29 3.36 -10.14
N ASN A 243 -20.40 2.17 -10.74
CA ASN A 243 -21.48 1.84 -11.69
C ASN A 243 -22.80 1.45 -11.00
N CYS A 244 -22.77 1.02 -9.74
CA CYS A 244 -23.91 0.42 -9.05
C CYS A 244 -25.18 1.28 -9.05
N PRO A 245 -25.15 2.60 -8.71
CA PRO A 245 -26.36 3.43 -8.71
C PRO A 245 -27.00 3.57 -10.08
N GLY A 246 -26.19 3.68 -11.15
CA GLY A 246 -26.70 3.69 -12.53
C GLY A 246 -27.37 2.37 -12.91
N CYS A 247 -26.75 1.24 -12.56
CA CYS A 247 -27.32 -0.09 -12.77
C CYS A 247 -28.69 -0.25 -12.07
N VAL A 248 -28.83 0.25 -10.84
CA VAL A 248 -30.10 0.25 -10.10
C VAL A 248 -31.17 1.08 -10.81
N GLN A 249 -30.81 2.20 -11.45
CA GLN A 249 -31.77 2.97 -12.25
C GLN A 249 -32.28 2.18 -13.47
N VAL A 250 -31.40 1.43 -14.15
CA VAL A 250 -31.81 0.52 -15.22
C VAL A 250 -32.72 -0.59 -14.69
N PHE A 251 -32.39 -1.15 -13.52
CA PHE A 251 -33.24 -2.14 -12.87
C PHE A 251 -34.62 -1.61 -12.51
N ASN A 252 -34.71 -0.38 -12.02
CA ASN A 252 -35.96 0.26 -11.60
C ASN A 252 -36.86 0.70 -12.78
N GLN A 253 -36.36 0.66 -14.01
CA GLN A 253 -37.13 1.03 -15.17
C GLN A 253 -38.20 -0.03 -15.50
N GLY A 254 -39.47 0.37 -15.44
CA GLY A 254 -40.63 -0.48 -15.72
C GLY A 254 -40.99 -1.48 -14.63
N LEU A 255 -42.16 -2.11 -14.77
CA LEU A 255 -42.63 -3.13 -13.86
C LEU A 255 -41.87 -4.44 -14.10
N LYS A 256 -41.45 -5.09 -13.04
CA LYS A 256 -40.78 -6.40 -13.07
C LYS A 256 -41.54 -7.41 -12.21
N SER A 257 -41.67 -8.63 -12.72
CA SER A 257 -42.18 -9.76 -11.97
C SER A 257 -41.02 -10.47 -11.24
N TYR A 258 -41.32 -11.13 -10.14
CA TYR A 258 -40.38 -12.07 -9.51
C TYR A 258 -39.87 -13.15 -10.45
N ARG A 259 -40.64 -13.46 -11.51
CA ARG A 259 -40.25 -14.44 -12.55
C ARG A 259 -39.19 -13.94 -13.51
N ASP A 260 -38.95 -12.62 -13.53
CA ASP A 260 -37.88 -11.99 -14.33
C ASP A 260 -36.52 -12.06 -13.62
N LEU A 261 -36.50 -12.53 -12.37
CA LEU A 261 -35.32 -12.64 -11.54
C LEU A 261 -34.72 -14.05 -11.58
N PRO A 262 -33.39 -14.20 -11.43
CA PRO A 262 -32.39 -13.14 -11.24
C PRO A 262 -32.06 -12.42 -12.56
N LEU A 263 -31.89 -11.08 -12.49
CA LEU A 263 -31.31 -10.30 -13.56
C LEU A 263 -29.79 -10.22 -13.38
N LYS A 264 -29.07 -10.57 -14.42
CA LYS A 264 -27.60 -10.45 -14.46
C LYS A 264 -27.23 -9.32 -15.40
N LEU A 265 -26.76 -8.21 -14.84
CA LEU A 265 -26.36 -7.02 -15.60
C LEU A 265 -24.85 -6.83 -15.46
N SER A 266 -24.19 -6.39 -16.52
CA SER A 266 -22.77 -6.03 -16.53
C SER A 266 -22.54 -4.71 -17.24
N GLU A 267 -21.51 -3.99 -16.84
CA GLU A 267 -21.14 -2.70 -17.44
C GLU A 267 -19.64 -2.54 -17.48
N PHE A 268 -19.10 -2.11 -18.64
CA PHE A 268 -17.73 -1.63 -18.79
C PHE A 268 -17.73 -0.09 -18.68
N GLY A 269 -18.20 0.40 -17.53
CA GLY A 269 -18.32 1.84 -17.30
C GLY A 269 -16.99 2.45 -16.84
N LYS A 270 -16.73 3.69 -17.29
CA LYS A 270 -15.62 4.50 -16.76
C LYS A 270 -16.03 5.12 -15.44
N VAL A 271 -15.29 4.83 -14.40
CA VAL A 271 -15.48 5.39 -13.07
C VAL A 271 -14.25 6.19 -12.66
N HIS A 272 -14.45 7.29 -11.93
CA HIS A 272 -13.37 8.20 -11.54
C HIS A 272 -13.49 8.54 -10.07
N ARG A 273 -12.34 8.50 -9.36
CA ARG A 273 -12.22 8.94 -7.97
C ARG A 273 -11.00 9.83 -7.83
N TYR A 274 -11.11 10.85 -7.01
CA TYR A 274 -9.97 11.59 -6.53
C TYR A 274 -9.26 10.73 -5.48
N GLU A 275 -8.11 10.20 -5.81
CA GLU A 275 -7.33 9.35 -4.91
C GLU A 275 -6.13 10.13 -4.35
N PRO A 276 -5.82 9.99 -3.05
CA PRO A 276 -4.65 10.65 -2.47
C PRO A 276 -3.36 10.12 -3.10
N SER A 277 -2.33 10.96 -3.10
CA SER A 277 -1.02 10.61 -3.64
C SER A 277 -0.49 9.30 -3.04
N GLY A 278 -0.06 8.37 -3.89
CA GLY A 278 0.46 7.07 -3.51
C GLY A 278 -0.59 5.97 -3.27
N ALA A 279 -1.88 6.27 -3.44
CA ALA A 279 -2.95 5.27 -3.33
C ALA A 279 -3.09 4.41 -4.60
N LEU A 280 -2.68 4.95 -5.76
CA LEU A 280 -2.79 4.25 -7.05
C LEU A 280 -1.59 3.34 -7.29
N HIS A 281 -1.86 2.07 -7.55
CA HIS A 281 -0.87 1.05 -7.88
C HIS A 281 -1.31 0.32 -9.15
N GLY A 282 -0.50 0.46 -10.20
CA GLY A 282 -0.81 -0.18 -11.47
C GLY A 282 -1.58 0.74 -12.44
N LEU A 283 -2.37 0.13 -13.29
CA LEU A 283 -3.23 0.79 -14.28
C LEU A 283 -4.64 0.96 -13.78
#